data_8e89d2784ac1bf7fe375ce1ffae009a9
#
_entry.id   8e89d2784ac1bf7fe375ce1ffae009a9
#
_cell.length_a   1.000
_cell.length_b   1.000
_cell.length_c   1.000
_cell.angle_alpha   90.00
_cell.angle_beta   90.00
_cell.angle_gamma   90.00
#
_symmetry.space_group_name_H-M   'P 1'
#
loop_
_entity.id
_entity.type
_entity.pdbx_description
1 polymer ?
#
loop_
_entity_poly.entity_id
_entity_poly.type
_entity_poly.pdbx_seq_one_letter_code
_entity_poly.pdbx_strand_id
1 'polypeptide(L)'
;MIVVFDSGVWISAIARRGVPLATITHGLEMDSVLTCTELEDEVVMIMNRKFGIDTEQTRQRLGELLEKSARIVIAGRISGICRDPKDDFILECAETGGADLIVTGDKDLLSLASYGRIEIVTPRQYLDRAEAHPRRD
;
A
#
# COMPACT_ATOMS: atom_id res chain seq x y z
N MET A 1 -12.78 1.97 5.79
CA MET A 1 -11.93 0.79 6.02
C MET A 1 -10.51 1.21 6.32
N ILE A 2 -9.73 0.34 6.90
CA ILE A 2 -8.30 0.55 7.12
C ILE A 2 -7.56 -0.27 6.07
N VAL A 3 -6.70 0.39 5.28
CA VAL A 3 -6.06 -0.25 4.12
C VAL A 3 -4.55 0.01 4.10
N VAL A 4 -3.81 -0.94 3.54
CA VAL A 4 -2.39 -0.80 3.22
C VAL A 4 -2.25 -0.96 1.71
N PHE A 5 -1.61 0.00 1.05
CA PHE A 5 -1.24 -0.13 -0.36
C PHE A 5 0.22 -0.55 -0.44
N ASP A 6 0.47 -1.65 -1.15
CA ASP A 6 1.83 -2.13 -1.41
C ASP A 6 2.63 -1.08 -2.20
N SER A 7 3.96 -1.11 -2.05
CA SER A 7 4.86 -0.18 -2.73
C SER A 7 4.63 -0.14 -4.24
N GLY A 8 4.36 -1.28 -4.87
CA GLY A 8 4.08 -1.36 -6.30
C GLY A 8 2.86 -0.55 -6.72
N VAL A 9 1.84 -0.47 -5.87
CA VAL A 9 0.64 0.36 -6.14
C VAL A 9 1.01 1.84 -6.12
N TRP A 10 1.79 2.27 -5.12
CA TRP A 10 2.28 3.64 -5.02
C TRP A 10 3.12 4.02 -6.23
N ILE A 11 4.06 3.15 -6.61
CA ILE A 11 4.96 3.37 -7.74
C ILE A 11 4.15 3.50 -9.03
N SER A 12 3.21 2.59 -9.26
CA SER A 12 2.34 2.63 -10.46
C SER A 12 1.45 3.87 -10.48
N ALA A 13 0.94 4.30 -9.33
CA ALA A 13 0.13 5.51 -9.22
C ALA A 13 0.92 6.75 -9.63
N ILE A 14 2.16 6.85 -9.17
CA ILE A 14 3.03 7.99 -9.46
C ILE A 14 3.51 7.96 -10.93
N ALA A 15 3.94 6.78 -11.40
CA ALA A 15 4.58 6.64 -12.71
C ALA A 15 3.59 6.50 -13.86
N ARG A 16 2.47 5.80 -13.66
CA ARG A 16 1.53 5.45 -14.73
C ARG A 16 0.15 6.07 -14.57
N ARG A 17 -0.19 6.58 -13.41
CA ARG A 17 -1.52 7.13 -13.08
C ARG A 17 -2.61 6.06 -13.23
N GLY A 18 -3.69 6.29 -13.94
CA GLY A 18 -4.73 5.28 -14.20
C GLY A 18 -5.38 4.68 -12.97
N VAL A 19 -5.67 3.38 -13.01
CA VAL A 19 -6.34 2.65 -11.91
C VAL A 19 -5.54 2.72 -10.60
N PRO A 20 -4.21 2.55 -10.58
CA PRO A 20 -3.47 2.70 -9.33
C PRO A 20 -3.62 4.09 -8.69
N LEU A 21 -3.59 5.15 -9.48
CA LEU A 21 -3.77 6.51 -8.94
C LEU A 21 -5.19 6.70 -8.39
N ALA A 22 -6.20 6.24 -9.11
CA ALA A 22 -7.58 6.29 -8.64
C ALA A 22 -7.76 5.51 -7.32
N THR A 23 -7.08 4.39 -7.20
CA THR A 23 -7.08 3.55 -6.00
C THR A 23 -6.50 4.30 -4.81
N ILE A 24 -5.32 4.89 -4.98
CA ILE A 24 -4.66 5.66 -3.91
C ILE A 24 -5.51 6.87 -3.53
N THR A 25 -6.00 7.60 -4.50
CA THR A 25 -6.82 8.79 -4.26
C THR A 25 -8.07 8.44 -3.46
N HIS A 26 -8.76 7.37 -3.84
CA HIS A 26 -9.93 6.91 -3.09
C HIS A 26 -9.57 6.56 -1.65
N GLY A 27 -8.49 5.81 -1.46
CA GLY A 27 -8.05 5.41 -0.12
C GLY A 27 -7.72 6.60 0.78
N LEU A 28 -6.99 7.58 0.23
CA LEU A 28 -6.61 8.77 1.00
C LEU A 28 -7.82 9.65 1.35
N GLU A 29 -8.82 9.70 0.49
CA GLU A 29 -10.02 10.52 0.72
C GLU A 29 -11.06 9.82 1.59
N MET A 30 -11.26 8.52 1.40
CA MET A 30 -12.41 7.81 1.95
C MET A 30 -12.07 6.79 3.03
N ASP A 31 -10.84 6.31 3.08
CA ASP A 31 -10.42 5.26 4.00
C ASP A 31 -9.27 5.74 4.88
N SER A 32 -8.87 4.90 5.84
CA SER A 32 -7.69 5.16 6.66
C SER A 32 -6.52 4.38 6.07
N VAL A 33 -5.48 5.09 5.65
CA VAL A 33 -4.32 4.47 5.00
C VAL A 33 -3.22 4.27 6.02
N LEU A 34 -2.67 3.07 6.08
CA LEU A 34 -1.49 2.75 6.88
C LEU A 34 -0.25 2.75 6.00
N THR A 35 0.86 3.15 6.58
CA THR A 35 2.16 3.10 5.94
C THR A 35 3.23 2.66 6.92
N CYS A 36 4.44 2.41 6.45
CA CYS A 36 5.60 2.16 7.27
C CYS A 36 6.84 2.69 6.55
N THR A 37 7.90 2.93 7.31
CA THR A 37 9.14 3.46 6.76
C THR A 37 9.71 2.56 5.67
N GLU A 38 9.66 1.25 5.86
CA GLU A 38 10.15 0.26 4.89
C GLU A 38 9.45 0.38 3.54
N LEU A 39 8.13 0.58 3.57
CA LEU A 39 7.33 0.77 2.36
C LEU A 39 7.72 2.07 1.65
N GLU A 40 7.81 3.16 2.39
CA GLU A 40 8.18 4.46 1.84
C GLU A 40 9.58 4.45 1.25
N ASP A 41 10.55 3.82 1.95
CA ASP A 41 11.93 3.70 1.46
C ASP A 41 12.00 2.90 0.17
N GLU A 42 11.20 1.83 0.05
CA GLU A 42 11.15 1.04 -1.17
C GLU A 42 10.61 1.85 -2.35
N VAL A 43 9.55 2.62 -2.14
CA VAL A 43 9.01 3.51 -3.18
C VAL A 43 10.06 4.51 -3.64
N VAL A 44 10.73 5.18 -2.69
CA VAL A 44 11.77 6.17 -2.98
C VAL A 44 12.91 5.54 -3.79
N MET A 45 13.38 4.38 -3.35
CA MET A 45 14.49 3.68 -3.99
C MET A 45 14.16 3.27 -5.43
N ILE A 46 12.98 2.71 -5.65
CA ILE A 46 12.57 2.24 -6.98
C ILE A 46 12.30 3.41 -7.91
N MET A 47 11.66 4.48 -7.43
CA MET A 47 11.44 5.68 -8.25
C MET A 47 12.76 6.29 -8.71
N ASN A 48 13.78 6.30 -7.86
CA ASN A 48 15.10 6.76 -8.26
C ASN A 48 15.78 5.82 -9.26
N ARG A 49 15.79 4.52 -8.95
CA ARG A 49 16.51 3.54 -9.75
C ARG A 49 15.90 3.33 -11.14
N LYS A 50 14.57 3.24 -11.22
CA LYS A 50 13.88 2.95 -12.49
C LYS A 50 13.53 4.18 -13.31
N PHE A 51 13.25 5.29 -12.65
CA PHE A 51 12.74 6.48 -13.33
C PHE A 51 13.66 7.70 -13.18
N GLY A 52 14.78 7.57 -12.47
CA GLY A 52 15.73 8.65 -12.29
C GLY A 52 15.18 9.84 -11.50
N ILE A 53 14.14 9.64 -10.72
CA ILE A 53 13.52 10.70 -9.93
C ILE A 53 14.32 10.90 -8.65
N ASP A 54 14.62 12.17 -8.32
CA ASP A 54 15.36 12.53 -7.13
C ASP A 54 14.70 11.98 -5.87
N THR A 55 15.49 11.38 -4.99
CA THR A 55 14.99 10.75 -3.77
C THR A 55 14.28 11.76 -2.86
N GLU A 56 14.83 12.96 -2.74
CA GLU A 56 14.24 14.01 -1.91
C GLU A 56 12.88 14.45 -2.43
N GLN A 57 12.73 14.59 -3.75
CA GLN A 57 11.46 14.93 -4.36
C GLN A 57 10.39 13.87 -4.09
N THR A 58 10.76 12.59 -4.19
CA THR A 58 9.82 11.50 -3.91
C THR A 58 9.41 11.50 -2.44
N ARG A 59 10.37 11.68 -1.52
CA ARG A 59 10.07 11.74 -0.09
C ARG A 59 9.13 12.88 0.26
N GLN A 60 9.38 14.05 -0.32
CA GLN A 60 8.54 15.21 -0.08
C GLN A 60 7.11 14.96 -0.56
N ARG A 61 6.96 14.41 -1.76
CA ARG A 61 5.65 14.11 -2.34
C ARG A 61 4.89 13.06 -1.53
N LEU A 62 5.58 11.98 -1.15
CA LEU A 62 4.99 10.95 -0.30
C LEU A 62 4.59 11.52 1.06
N GLY A 63 5.45 12.36 1.65
CA GLY A 63 5.15 13.00 2.93
C GLY A 63 3.86 13.81 2.89
N GLU A 64 3.66 14.56 1.82
CA GLU A 64 2.45 15.33 1.61
C GLU A 64 1.21 14.44 1.46
N LEU A 65 1.32 13.38 0.65
CA LEU A 65 0.23 12.46 0.42
C LEU A 65 -0.12 11.66 1.67
N LEU A 66 0.88 11.31 2.47
CA LEU A 66 0.73 10.46 3.64
C LEU A 66 0.59 11.24 4.97
N GLU A 67 0.39 12.55 4.89
CA GLU A 67 0.31 13.41 6.08
C GLU A 67 -0.74 12.94 7.08
N LYS A 68 -1.87 12.46 6.60
CA LYS A 68 -2.98 11.99 7.45
C LYS A 68 -2.93 10.48 7.70
N SER A 69 -1.94 9.79 7.16
CA SER A 69 -1.82 8.35 7.31
C SER A 69 -1.17 7.99 8.63
N ALA A 70 -1.50 6.81 9.14
CA ALA A 70 -0.85 6.28 10.33
C ALA A 70 0.41 5.50 9.92
N ARG A 71 1.54 5.85 10.52
CA ARG A 71 2.80 5.14 10.28
C ARG A 71 3.00 4.07 11.33
N ILE A 72 3.14 2.83 10.86
CA ILE A 72 3.32 1.66 11.71
C ILE A 72 4.82 1.36 11.82
N VAL A 73 5.28 1.09 13.04
CA VAL A 73 6.67 0.70 13.27
C VAL A 73 6.79 -0.82 13.07
N ILE A 74 7.67 -1.22 12.16
CA ILE A 74 7.92 -2.64 11.87
C ILE A 74 8.99 -3.16 12.82
N ALA A 75 8.64 -4.17 13.61
CA ALA A 75 9.54 -4.79 14.59
C ALA A 75 10.17 -6.08 14.10
N GLY A 76 9.79 -6.58 12.92
CA GLY A 76 10.28 -7.84 12.38
C GLY A 76 9.62 -9.07 12.99
N ARG A 77 8.39 -8.93 13.49
CA ARG A 77 7.67 -10.03 14.14
C ARG A 77 7.18 -11.09 13.17
N ILE A 78 6.98 -10.71 11.90
CA ILE A 78 6.53 -11.62 10.85
C ILE A 78 7.71 -11.90 9.93
N SER A 79 8.04 -13.18 9.78
CA SER A 79 9.11 -13.60 8.87
C SER A 79 8.78 -14.98 8.29
N GLY A 80 9.28 -15.24 7.08
CA GLY A 80 9.15 -16.54 6.43
C GLY A 80 7.74 -16.86 5.92
N ILE A 81 6.82 -15.90 5.88
CA ILE A 81 5.46 -16.11 5.39
C ILE A 81 5.40 -15.90 3.89
N CYS A 82 5.99 -14.81 3.40
CA CYS A 82 5.99 -14.49 1.98
C CYS A 82 7.22 -15.07 1.30
N ARG A 83 7.09 -15.37 0.02
CA ARG A 83 8.18 -15.86 -0.81
C ARG A 83 9.33 -14.86 -0.84
N ASP A 84 9.02 -13.57 -0.99
CA ASP A 84 9.99 -12.49 -0.88
C ASP A 84 9.94 -11.97 0.57
N PRO A 85 11.06 -12.01 1.33
CA PRO A 85 11.07 -11.52 2.71
C PRO A 85 10.63 -10.06 2.85
N LYS A 86 10.79 -9.25 1.80
CA LYS A 86 10.33 -7.85 1.82
C LYS A 86 8.84 -7.73 1.98
N ASP A 87 8.07 -8.72 1.51
CA ASP A 87 6.62 -8.67 1.59
C ASP A 87 6.11 -8.95 3.00
N ASP A 88 6.92 -9.55 3.85
CA ASP A 88 6.54 -9.81 5.24
C ASP A 88 6.28 -8.53 6.03
N PHE A 89 6.98 -7.42 5.72
CA PHE A 89 6.73 -6.17 6.42
C PHE A 89 5.35 -5.59 6.08
N ILE A 90 4.84 -5.85 4.88
CA ILE A 90 3.49 -5.43 4.48
C ILE A 90 2.44 -6.13 5.34
N LEU A 91 2.61 -7.44 5.56
CA LEU A 91 1.73 -8.21 6.44
C LEU A 91 1.79 -7.68 7.88
N GLU A 92 2.98 -7.39 8.38
CA GLU A 92 3.15 -6.86 9.73
C GLU A 92 2.52 -5.48 9.88
N CYS A 93 2.71 -4.62 8.89
CA CYS A 93 2.10 -3.29 8.86
C CYS A 93 0.57 -3.39 8.96
N ALA A 94 -0.01 -4.26 8.15
CA ALA A 94 -1.45 -4.48 8.12
C ALA A 94 -1.96 -5.07 9.43
N GLU A 95 -1.30 -6.09 9.94
CA GLU A 95 -1.73 -6.75 11.18
C GLU A 95 -1.62 -5.82 12.38
N THR A 96 -0.49 -5.14 12.52
CA THR A 96 -0.25 -4.24 13.66
C THR A 96 -1.22 -3.06 13.63
N GLY A 97 -1.52 -2.53 12.46
CA GLY A 97 -2.43 -1.39 12.31
C GLY A 97 -3.91 -1.76 12.23
N GLY A 98 -4.24 -3.04 12.28
CA GLY A 98 -5.63 -3.49 12.21
C GLY A 98 -6.28 -3.30 10.86
N ALA A 99 -5.54 -3.49 9.78
CA ALA A 99 -6.06 -3.29 8.43
C ALA A 99 -7.15 -4.30 8.08
N ASP A 100 -8.08 -3.85 7.25
CA ASP A 100 -9.10 -4.71 6.65
C ASP A 100 -8.61 -5.29 5.33
N LEU A 101 -7.82 -4.51 4.59
CA LEU A 101 -7.34 -4.88 3.25
C LEU A 101 -5.87 -4.56 3.07
N ILE A 102 -5.21 -5.42 2.30
CA ILE A 102 -3.95 -5.11 1.63
C ILE A 102 -4.26 -5.03 0.14
N VAL A 103 -3.91 -3.92 -0.49
CA VAL A 103 -4.12 -3.70 -1.92
C VAL A 103 -2.78 -3.82 -2.62
N THR A 104 -2.66 -4.76 -3.53
CA THR A 104 -1.39 -5.08 -4.20
C THR A 104 -1.62 -5.62 -5.61
N GLY A 105 -0.62 -5.42 -6.48
CA GLY A 105 -0.56 -6.08 -7.77
C GLY A 105 0.43 -7.25 -7.80
N ASP A 106 1.09 -7.52 -6.68
CA ASP A 106 2.09 -8.59 -6.59
C ASP A 106 1.41 -9.96 -6.51
N LYS A 107 1.76 -10.84 -7.46
CA LYS A 107 1.17 -12.17 -7.55
C LYS A 107 1.46 -13.04 -6.32
N ASP A 108 2.62 -12.88 -5.71
CA ASP A 108 2.99 -13.67 -4.55
C ASP A 108 2.12 -13.30 -3.33
N LEU A 109 1.88 -12.01 -3.10
CA LEU A 109 0.97 -11.57 -2.06
C LEU A 109 -0.47 -11.98 -2.37
N LEU A 110 -0.91 -11.78 -3.61
CA LEU A 110 -2.26 -12.15 -4.03
C LEU A 110 -2.53 -13.64 -3.89
N SER A 111 -1.50 -14.49 -4.03
CA SER A 111 -1.65 -15.94 -3.89
C SER A 111 -2.01 -16.36 -2.46
N LEU A 112 -1.74 -15.53 -1.46
CA LEU A 112 -2.17 -15.78 -0.09
C LEU A 112 -3.68 -15.61 0.08
N ALA A 113 -4.32 -14.83 -0.78
CA ALA A 113 -5.74 -14.45 -0.74
C ALA A 113 -6.14 -13.69 0.52
N SER A 114 -5.68 -14.11 1.68
CA SER A 114 -5.91 -13.45 2.95
C SER A 114 -4.79 -13.78 3.93
N TYR A 115 -4.65 -12.95 4.95
CA TYR A 115 -3.74 -13.21 6.07
C TYR A 115 -4.50 -12.89 7.36
N GLY A 116 -4.87 -13.91 8.11
CA GLY A 116 -5.77 -13.73 9.24
C GLY A 116 -7.10 -13.14 8.78
N ARG A 117 -7.49 -12.01 9.37
CA ARG A 117 -8.71 -11.29 9.00
C ARG A 117 -8.51 -10.32 7.85
N ILE A 118 -7.26 -10.15 7.38
CA ILE A 118 -6.92 -9.19 6.36
C ILE A 118 -7.10 -9.85 5.00
N GLU A 119 -7.90 -9.23 4.14
CA GLU A 119 -8.11 -9.69 2.78
C GLU A 119 -7.10 -9.02 1.85
N ILE A 120 -6.58 -9.77 0.87
CA ILE A 120 -5.58 -9.26 -0.07
C ILE A 120 -6.24 -9.16 -1.44
N VAL A 121 -6.28 -7.94 -2.00
CA VAL A 121 -7.01 -7.65 -3.23
C VAL A 121 -6.18 -6.82 -4.19
N THR A 122 -6.59 -6.81 -5.46
CA THR A 122 -5.98 -5.95 -6.48
C THR A 122 -6.53 -4.53 -6.40
N PRO A 123 -5.83 -3.54 -7.00
CA PRO A 123 -6.39 -2.19 -7.12
C PRO A 123 -7.76 -2.15 -7.78
N ARG A 124 -7.96 -2.95 -8.83
CA ARG A 124 -9.26 -3.02 -9.51
C ARG A 124 -10.35 -3.55 -8.58
N GLN A 125 -10.07 -4.62 -7.86
CA GLN A 125 -11.03 -5.19 -6.91
C GLN A 125 -11.39 -4.18 -5.81
N TYR A 126 -10.41 -3.43 -5.34
CA TYR A 126 -10.64 -2.40 -4.34
C TYR A 126 -11.59 -1.31 -4.86
N LEU A 127 -11.32 -0.79 -6.06
CA LEU A 127 -12.19 0.23 -6.69
C LEU A 127 -13.58 -0.29 -7.00
N ASP A 128 -13.69 -1.53 -7.49
CA ASP A 128 -14.98 -2.14 -7.80
C ASP A 128 -15.84 -2.24 -6.52
N ARG A 129 -15.25 -2.57 -5.39
CA ARG A 129 -15.95 -2.57 -4.11
C ARG A 129 -16.42 -1.18 -3.71
N ALA A 130 -15.57 -0.17 -3.91
CA ALA A 130 -15.90 1.21 -3.59
C ALA A 130 -17.08 1.70 -4.44
N GLU A 131 -17.11 1.35 -5.72
CA GLU A 131 -18.20 1.69 -6.62
C GLU A 131 -19.49 0.95 -6.30
N ALA A 132 -19.38 -0.34 -5.92
CA ALA A 132 -20.53 -1.16 -5.57
C ALA A 132 -21.16 -0.76 -4.24
N HIS A 133 -20.37 -0.21 -3.32
CA HIS A 133 -20.83 0.17 -1.98
C HIS A 133 -20.40 1.61 -1.67
N PRO A 134 -20.97 2.61 -2.39
CA PRO A 134 -20.62 4.00 -2.13
C PRO A 134 -21.04 4.39 -0.72
N ARG A 135 -20.15 5.11 -0.03
CA ARG A 135 -20.45 5.63 1.30
C ARG A 135 -21.43 6.78 1.20
N ARG A 136 -22.37 6.78 2.12
CA ARG A 136 -23.26 7.92 2.32
C ARG A 136 -22.66 8.80 3.38
N ASP A 137 -22.42 10.03 3.02
CA ASP A 137 -21.96 11.05 3.97
C ASP A 137 -23.15 11.69 4.67
#